data_f19fe5c5955656397031b6e909bf9b67
#
_entry.id   f19fe5c5955656397031b6e909bf9b67
#
_cell.length_a   1.000
_cell.length_b   1.000
_cell.length_c   1.000
_cell.angle_alpha   90.00
_cell.angle_beta   90.00
_cell.angle_gamma   90.00
#
_symmetry.space_group_name_H-M   'P 1'
#
loop_
_entity.id
_entity.type
_entity.pdbx_description
1 polymer ?
#
loop_
_entity_poly.entity_id
_entity_poly.type
_entity_poly.pdbx_seq_one_letter_code
_entity_poly.pdbx_strand_id
1 'polypeptide(L)'
;MGTFKIEGGHKLQGSIRPQGAKNEALQILCSVLLTAEEVTIHNIPDIIDVNKLISLLEDLGVKIQKKAKGSYTFKADDVNLDYLQTPQYKEDGKGLRGSIMLVGPLLARFGKGYIPKPGGDKIGRRRLDTHFEGFIKLGAQFRYNQEEHFYGVEAPKLKGAYMLLDEASVTGTANILMAAVMAEGITTIYNAACEPYLQQLCALLNKMGAKISGIGSNLLTVEGVETLHGASHTMLPDMIEIGSWVGMAAITQSELTIKDVNWNMLGQIPAVFRKLGITMEQKGDDIYIPAHTDGYAVQNYIDGSILTISDAPWPGMTPDLLSILLVTATQARGEVLIHQKMFESRLFFVDKLIDMGAKIILCDPHRATVMGHDFKSSLKATTMVSPDIRAGVSLLIAALSANGTSTIHNIEQIDRGYENIDERLRSIGAHIVRL
;
A
#
# COMPACT_ATOMS: atom_id res chain seq x y z
N MET A 1 -4.73 23.55 -1.90
CA MET A 1 -4.67 22.52 -0.84
C MET A 1 -6.07 22.28 -0.35
N GLY A 2 -6.61 21.11 -0.61
CA GLY A 2 -7.93 20.72 -0.14
C GLY A 2 -7.97 20.53 1.37
N THR A 3 -9.16 20.61 1.92
CA THR A 3 -9.38 20.55 3.37
C THR A 3 -10.60 19.71 3.67
N PHE A 4 -10.54 18.83 4.67
CA PHE A 4 -11.71 18.22 5.27
C PHE A 4 -12.14 18.98 6.52
N LYS A 5 -13.45 19.21 6.66
CA LYS A 5 -14.10 19.50 7.94
C LYS A 5 -14.91 18.30 8.36
N ILE A 6 -14.66 17.78 9.56
CA ILE A 6 -15.25 16.55 10.09
C ILE A 6 -15.92 16.88 11.43
N GLU A 7 -17.22 16.72 11.51
CA GLU A 7 -17.94 16.72 12.77
C GLU A 7 -17.90 15.31 13.34
N GLY A 8 -17.20 15.13 14.46
CA GLY A 8 -17.01 13.82 15.07
C GLY A 8 -18.15 13.41 15.97
N GLY A 9 -18.09 12.17 16.48
CA GLY A 9 -19.09 11.61 17.40
C GLY A 9 -20.33 11.02 16.70
N HIS A 10 -20.39 10.99 15.38
CA HIS A 10 -21.45 10.35 14.62
C HIS A 10 -21.16 8.87 14.38
N LYS A 11 -22.19 8.03 14.53
CA LYS A 11 -22.08 6.61 14.22
C LYS A 11 -22.16 6.37 12.73
N LEU A 12 -21.33 5.47 12.26
CA LEU A 12 -21.39 4.93 10.89
C LEU A 12 -22.35 3.75 10.84
N GLN A 13 -23.05 3.56 9.72
CA GLN A 13 -24.00 2.47 9.57
C GLN A 13 -24.10 2.01 8.11
N GLY A 14 -24.30 0.72 7.91
CA GLY A 14 -24.55 0.15 6.59
C GLY A 14 -23.43 -0.75 6.11
N SER A 15 -23.12 -0.66 4.84
CA SER A 15 -22.05 -1.47 4.23
C SER A 15 -21.17 -0.64 3.32
N ILE A 16 -19.90 -1.04 3.25
CA ILE A 16 -18.89 -0.45 2.38
C ILE A 16 -18.16 -1.54 1.60
N ARG A 17 -17.83 -1.26 0.35
CA ARG A 17 -16.97 -2.12 -0.47
C ARG A 17 -15.59 -1.49 -0.56
N PRO A 18 -14.51 -2.22 -0.24
CA PRO A 18 -13.15 -1.71 -0.40
C PRO A 18 -12.85 -1.39 -1.87
N GLN A 19 -12.00 -0.40 -2.08
CA GLN A 19 -11.39 -0.13 -3.38
C GLN A 19 -10.38 -1.20 -3.77
N GLY A 20 -9.90 -1.18 -5.01
CA GLY A 20 -8.77 -2.01 -5.44
C GLY A 20 -7.47 -1.64 -4.73
N ALA A 21 -6.61 -2.64 -4.52
CA ALA A 21 -5.38 -2.49 -3.76
C ALA A 21 -4.36 -1.57 -4.46
N LYS A 22 -4.07 -0.40 -3.85
CA LYS A 22 -3.07 0.55 -4.36
C LYS A 22 -1.72 -0.12 -4.65
N ASN A 23 -1.21 -0.88 -3.67
CA ASN A 23 0.13 -1.48 -3.76
C ASN A 23 0.19 -2.58 -4.83
N GLU A 24 -0.93 -3.21 -5.16
CA GLU A 24 -1.05 -4.11 -6.29
C GLU A 24 -1.07 -3.35 -7.62
N ALA A 25 -1.88 -2.29 -7.72
CA ALA A 25 -2.00 -1.46 -8.92
C ALA A 25 -0.64 -0.96 -9.42
N LEU A 26 0.21 -0.45 -8.51
CA LEU A 26 1.54 0.06 -8.86
C LEU A 26 2.49 -1.00 -9.43
N GLN A 27 2.25 -2.28 -9.19
CA GLN A 27 3.02 -3.40 -9.73
C GLN A 27 2.39 -3.94 -11.02
N ILE A 28 1.10 -4.25 -10.96
CA ILE A 28 0.33 -4.85 -12.06
C ILE A 28 0.32 -3.94 -13.30
N LEU A 29 0.13 -2.63 -13.12
CA LEU A 29 0.12 -1.68 -14.24
C LEU A 29 1.48 -1.59 -14.95
N CYS A 30 2.59 -1.76 -14.23
CA CYS A 30 3.91 -1.79 -14.87
C CYS A 30 4.15 -3.07 -15.67
N SER A 31 3.55 -4.20 -15.26
CA SER A 31 3.72 -5.48 -15.94
C SER A 31 3.15 -5.52 -17.37
N VAL A 32 2.24 -4.57 -17.72
CA VAL A 32 1.67 -4.48 -19.08
C VAL A 32 2.74 -4.19 -20.14
N LEU A 33 3.87 -3.60 -19.74
CA LEU A 33 5.01 -3.34 -20.61
C LEU A 33 5.74 -4.62 -21.08
N LEU A 34 5.50 -5.76 -20.42
CA LEU A 34 6.17 -7.02 -20.72
C LEU A 34 5.64 -7.71 -21.99
N THR A 35 4.50 -7.25 -22.54
CA THR A 35 3.92 -7.81 -23.78
C THR A 35 3.45 -6.73 -24.74
N ALA A 36 3.38 -7.05 -26.03
CA ALA A 36 2.74 -6.21 -27.04
C ALA A 36 1.23 -6.49 -27.17
N GLU A 37 0.75 -7.56 -26.54
CA GLU A 37 -0.64 -7.97 -26.58
C GLU A 37 -1.47 -7.17 -25.55
N GLU A 38 -2.80 -7.23 -25.69
CA GLU A 38 -3.72 -6.53 -24.80
C GLU A 38 -3.78 -7.20 -23.43
N VAL A 39 -3.59 -6.40 -22.37
CA VAL A 39 -3.77 -6.82 -20.98
C VAL A 39 -4.97 -6.05 -20.41
N THR A 40 -5.95 -6.78 -19.86
CA THR A 40 -7.14 -6.19 -19.23
C THR A 40 -7.05 -6.29 -17.73
N ILE A 41 -7.16 -5.16 -17.04
CA ILE A 41 -7.09 -5.07 -15.57
C ILE A 41 -8.40 -4.52 -15.03
N HIS A 42 -8.94 -5.20 -14.02
CA HIS A 42 -10.17 -4.83 -13.33
C HIS A 42 -9.89 -4.43 -11.87
N ASN A 43 -10.83 -3.69 -11.29
CA ASN A 43 -10.76 -3.21 -9.91
C ASN A 43 -9.59 -2.24 -9.66
N ILE A 44 -9.21 -1.45 -10.66
CA ILE A 44 -8.20 -0.39 -10.52
C ILE A 44 -8.82 0.77 -9.72
N PRO A 45 -8.21 1.20 -8.59
CA PRO A 45 -8.72 2.31 -7.79
C PRO A 45 -8.47 3.66 -8.47
N ASP A 46 -9.45 4.56 -8.37
CA ASP A 46 -9.33 5.93 -8.86
C ASP A 46 -8.69 6.83 -7.80
N ILE A 47 -7.37 6.75 -7.70
CA ILE A 47 -6.55 7.48 -6.73
C ILE A 47 -5.39 8.20 -7.43
N ILE A 48 -4.90 9.27 -6.83
CA ILE A 48 -3.89 10.15 -7.46
C ILE A 48 -2.64 9.39 -7.91
N ASP A 49 -2.08 8.51 -7.07
CA ASP A 49 -0.83 7.80 -7.40
C ASP A 49 -1.02 6.80 -8.56
N VAL A 50 -2.19 6.17 -8.65
CA VAL A 50 -2.52 5.24 -9.76
C VAL A 50 -2.78 6.01 -11.05
N ASN A 51 -3.52 7.10 -10.99
CA ASN A 51 -3.79 7.95 -12.17
C ASN A 51 -2.49 8.54 -12.74
N LYS A 52 -1.55 8.97 -11.89
CA LYS A 52 -0.21 9.40 -12.33
C LYS A 52 0.56 8.30 -13.05
N LEU A 53 0.48 7.06 -12.55
CA LEU A 53 1.14 5.93 -13.22
C LEU A 53 0.49 5.62 -14.57
N ILE A 54 -0.84 5.69 -14.67
CA ILE A 54 -1.57 5.52 -15.93
C ILE A 54 -1.13 6.58 -16.94
N SER A 55 -1.09 7.86 -16.55
CA SER A 55 -0.60 8.94 -17.43
C SER A 55 0.85 8.71 -17.88
N LEU A 56 1.72 8.26 -16.98
CA LEU A 56 3.11 7.96 -17.30
C LEU A 56 3.24 6.79 -18.31
N LEU A 57 2.36 5.80 -18.23
CA LEU A 57 2.29 4.71 -19.22
C LEU A 57 1.76 5.21 -20.58
N GLU A 58 0.77 6.11 -20.59
CA GLU A 58 0.28 6.76 -21.82
C GLU A 58 1.39 7.57 -22.52
N ASP A 59 2.15 8.35 -21.75
CA ASP A 59 3.27 9.13 -22.27
C ASP A 59 4.42 8.26 -22.80
N LEU A 60 4.57 7.04 -22.25
CA LEU A 60 5.46 6.00 -22.78
C LEU A 60 4.94 5.34 -24.06
N GLY A 61 3.73 5.67 -24.53
CA GLY A 61 3.14 5.12 -25.74
C GLY A 61 2.23 3.90 -25.53
N VAL A 62 1.91 3.54 -24.28
CA VAL A 62 0.93 2.48 -24.00
C VAL A 62 -0.45 2.97 -24.37
N LYS A 63 -1.15 2.27 -25.26
CA LYS A 63 -2.54 2.54 -25.62
C LYS A 63 -3.45 2.06 -24.49
N ILE A 64 -4.20 2.99 -23.89
CA ILE A 64 -5.06 2.72 -22.73
C ILE A 64 -6.51 3.01 -23.08
N GLN A 65 -7.39 2.05 -22.79
CA GLN A 65 -8.83 2.22 -23.00
C GLN A 65 -9.60 1.89 -21.73
N LYS A 66 -10.32 2.87 -21.19
CA LYS A 66 -11.26 2.65 -20.09
C LYS A 66 -12.50 1.93 -20.61
N LYS A 67 -12.78 0.74 -20.08
CA LYS A 67 -13.94 -0.09 -20.43
C LYS A 67 -15.14 0.18 -19.51
N ALA A 68 -14.85 0.36 -18.21
CA ALA A 68 -15.83 0.66 -17.16
C ALA A 68 -15.12 1.33 -15.97
N LYS A 69 -15.86 1.68 -14.91
CA LYS A 69 -15.25 2.15 -13.67
C LYS A 69 -14.28 1.07 -13.14
N GLY A 70 -13.01 1.45 -12.92
CA GLY A 70 -11.96 0.56 -12.44
C GLY A 70 -11.55 -0.55 -13.41
N SER A 71 -11.96 -0.51 -14.68
CA SER A 71 -11.63 -1.53 -15.67
C SER A 71 -11.04 -0.89 -16.93
N TYR A 72 -9.80 -1.31 -17.27
CA TYR A 72 -9.03 -0.76 -18.37
C TYR A 72 -8.35 -1.87 -19.17
N THR A 73 -8.15 -1.62 -20.48
CA THR A 73 -7.24 -2.41 -21.32
C THR A 73 -6.00 -1.58 -21.63
N PHE A 74 -4.86 -2.26 -21.64
CA PHE A 74 -3.55 -1.70 -21.91
C PHE A 74 -2.92 -2.46 -23.05
N LYS A 75 -2.33 -1.74 -24.01
CA LYS A 75 -1.60 -2.36 -25.12
C LYS A 75 -0.28 -1.62 -25.36
N ALA A 76 0.83 -2.27 -25.05
CA ALA A 76 2.18 -1.74 -25.15
C ALA A 76 2.88 -2.22 -26.43
N ASP A 77 2.24 -2.03 -27.61
CA ASP A 77 2.75 -2.45 -28.91
C ASP A 77 3.68 -1.42 -29.57
N ASP A 78 3.70 -0.17 -29.09
CA ASP A 78 4.52 0.93 -29.63
C ASP A 78 5.07 1.80 -28.50
N VAL A 79 6.03 1.27 -27.73
CA VAL A 79 6.61 1.97 -26.58
C VAL A 79 7.72 2.92 -27.02
N ASN A 80 7.56 4.21 -26.67
CA ASN A 80 8.52 5.27 -26.97
C ASN A 80 9.65 5.32 -25.94
N LEU A 81 10.75 4.64 -26.20
CA LEU A 81 11.90 4.60 -25.29
C LEU A 81 12.68 5.92 -25.23
N ASP A 82 12.56 6.81 -26.22
CA ASP A 82 13.23 8.10 -26.20
C ASP A 82 12.63 9.03 -25.16
N TYR A 83 11.34 8.83 -24.81
CA TYR A 83 10.68 9.54 -23.74
C TYR A 83 11.39 9.40 -22.40
N LEU A 84 12.01 8.23 -22.11
CA LEU A 84 12.71 7.95 -20.86
C LEU A 84 13.87 8.91 -20.54
N GLN A 85 14.37 9.66 -21.52
CA GLN A 85 15.47 10.61 -21.35
C GLN A 85 15.01 12.08 -21.41
N THR A 86 13.73 12.32 -21.61
CA THR A 86 13.18 13.68 -21.69
C THR A 86 13.13 14.37 -20.31
N PRO A 87 13.19 15.71 -20.27
CA PRO A 87 12.96 16.47 -19.03
C PRO A 87 11.58 16.21 -18.42
N GLN A 88 10.55 15.98 -19.25
CA GLN A 88 9.21 15.67 -18.81
C GLN A 88 9.17 14.37 -18.02
N TYR A 89 9.74 13.28 -18.55
CA TYR A 89 9.82 12.00 -17.84
C TYR A 89 10.56 12.13 -16.50
N LYS A 90 11.64 12.92 -16.45
CA LYS A 90 12.40 13.16 -15.22
C LYS A 90 11.55 13.85 -14.16
N GLU A 91 10.65 14.75 -14.56
CA GLU A 91 9.77 15.45 -13.62
C GLU A 91 8.61 14.54 -13.16
N ASP A 92 7.95 13.86 -14.08
CA ASP A 92 6.82 12.96 -13.79
C ASP A 92 7.25 11.79 -12.92
N GLY A 93 8.40 11.18 -13.21
CA GLY A 93 8.96 10.08 -12.43
C GLY A 93 9.33 10.46 -10.99
N LYS A 94 9.74 11.72 -10.74
CA LYS A 94 10.01 12.23 -9.38
C LYS A 94 8.73 12.31 -8.52
N GLY A 95 7.59 12.59 -9.14
CA GLY A 95 6.31 12.77 -8.46
C GLY A 95 5.69 11.49 -7.91
N LEU A 96 6.22 10.30 -8.26
CA LEU A 96 5.62 9.01 -7.94
C LEU A 96 6.68 8.00 -7.50
N ARG A 97 6.58 7.47 -6.27
CA ARG A 97 7.49 6.39 -5.82
C ARG A 97 7.36 5.11 -6.65
N GLY A 98 6.14 4.79 -7.09
CA GLY A 98 5.83 3.61 -7.89
C GLY A 98 6.48 3.61 -9.26
N SER A 99 6.97 4.76 -9.77
CA SER A 99 7.64 4.85 -11.08
C SER A 99 8.88 3.95 -11.20
N ILE A 100 9.53 3.61 -10.09
CA ILE A 100 10.66 2.65 -10.08
C ILE A 100 10.27 1.28 -10.66
N MET A 101 8.99 0.90 -10.58
CA MET A 101 8.48 -0.39 -11.04
C MET A 101 8.49 -0.52 -12.58
N LEU A 102 8.65 0.57 -13.31
CA LEU A 102 8.81 0.57 -14.78
C LEU A 102 10.14 -0.04 -15.22
N VAL A 103 11.18 0.02 -14.37
CA VAL A 103 12.55 -0.35 -14.74
C VAL A 103 12.68 -1.83 -15.08
N GLY A 104 12.09 -2.73 -14.28
CA GLY A 104 12.15 -4.18 -14.51
C GLY A 104 11.57 -4.60 -15.86
N PRO A 105 10.30 -4.28 -16.16
CA PRO A 105 9.69 -4.66 -17.45
C PRO A 105 10.36 -3.97 -18.66
N LEU A 106 10.79 -2.72 -18.54
CA LEU A 106 11.53 -2.03 -19.61
C LEU A 106 12.88 -2.70 -19.88
N LEU A 107 13.62 -3.05 -18.83
CA LEU A 107 14.87 -3.78 -18.94
C LEU A 107 14.67 -5.18 -19.57
N ALA A 108 13.63 -5.90 -19.13
CA ALA A 108 13.33 -7.24 -19.62
C ALA A 108 13.04 -7.26 -21.11
N ARG A 109 12.15 -6.37 -21.58
CA ARG A 109 11.66 -6.41 -22.96
C ARG A 109 12.49 -5.60 -23.94
N PHE A 110 13.06 -4.49 -23.47
CA PHE A 110 13.75 -3.51 -24.34
C PHE A 110 15.26 -3.38 -24.06
N GLY A 111 15.76 -4.12 -23.07
CA GLY A 111 17.18 -4.11 -22.71
C GLY A 111 17.69 -2.84 -22.03
N LYS A 112 16.80 -1.90 -21.70
CA LYS A 112 17.18 -0.66 -21.02
C LYS A 112 16.04 -0.11 -20.17
N GLY A 113 16.39 0.48 -19.03
CA GLY A 113 15.44 1.16 -18.15
C GLY A 113 16.11 2.35 -17.48
N TYR A 114 15.42 3.47 -17.42
CA TYR A 114 15.90 4.70 -16.80
C TYR A 114 14.86 5.25 -15.84
N ILE A 115 15.30 5.84 -14.74
CA ILE A 115 14.39 6.43 -13.75
C ILE A 115 15.07 7.58 -12.99
N PRO A 116 14.42 8.74 -12.81
CA PRO A 116 14.88 9.74 -11.87
C PRO A 116 14.72 9.20 -10.44
N LYS A 117 15.44 9.81 -9.48
CA LYS A 117 15.27 9.45 -8.06
C LYS A 117 13.80 9.60 -7.68
N PRO A 118 13.07 8.50 -7.40
CA PRO A 118 11.65 8.57 -7.13
C PRO A 118 11.34 9.30 -5.82
N GLY A 119 10.28 10.09 -5.81
CA GLY A 119 9.75 10.77 -4.64
C GLY A 119 8.97 9.84 -3.70
N GLY A 120 7.93 10.36 -3.09
CA GLY A 120 6.98 9.63 -2.22
C GLY A 120 6.98 10.15 -0.78
N ASP A 121 6.29 9.41 0.11
CA ASP A 121 6.10 9.80 1.50
C ASP A 121 7.41 9.94 2.26
N LYS A 122 7.47 10.94 3.15
CA LYS A 122 8.63 11.19 4.03
C LYS A 122 8.57 10.33 5.29
N ILE A 123 8.73 9.02 5.12
CA ILE A 123 8.62 8.02 6.21
C ILE A 123 9.98 7.40 6.59
N GLY A 124 11.07 8.07 6.24
CA GLY A 124 12.45 7.59 6.41
C GLY A 124 13.14 7.26 5.09
N ARG A 125 14.35 6.74 5.18
CA ARG A 125 15.12 6.32 4.00
C ARG A 125 14.50 5.08 3.37
N ARG A 126 14.28 5.14 2.07
CA ARG A 126 13.84 3.98 1.26
C ARG A 126 14.82 3.79 0.13
N ARG A 127 15.79 2.92 0.36
CA ARG A 127 16.83 2.62 -0.61
C ARG A 127 16.26 1.97 -1.87
N LEU A 128 17.03 2.02 -2.94
CA LEU A 128 16.74 1.35 -4.21
C LEU A 128 17.77 0.26 -4.51
N ASP A 129 18.72 0.04 -3.59
CA ASP A 129 19.84 -0.88 -3.75
C ASP A 129 19.35 -2.27 -4.16
N THR A 130 18.38 -2.82 -3.44
CA THR A 130 17.80 -4.16 -3.74
C THR A 130 17.34 -4.31 -5.18
N HIS A 131 16.73 -3.25 -5.77
CA HIS A 131 16.31 -3.29 -7.18
C HIS A 131 17.52 -3.41 -8.10
N PHE A 132 18.49 -2.50 -7.96
CA PHE A 132 19.64 -2.41 -8.87
C PHE A 132 20.61 -3.56 -8.69
N GLU A 133 20.86 -4.02 -7.47
CA GLU A 133 21.67 -5.21 -7.20
C GLU A 133 21.06 -6.47 -7.84
N GLY A 134 19.72 -6.61 -7.79
CA GLY A 134 19.02 -7.68 -8.48
C GLY A 134 19.22 -7.61 -10.00
N PHE A 135 19.10 -6.44 -10.62
CA PHE A 135 19.35 -6.27 -12.05
C PHE A 135 20.80 -6.54 -12.44
N ILE A 136 21.77 -6.09 -11.62
CA ILE A 136 23.20 -6.40 -11.82
C ILE A 136 23.43 -7.91 -11.77
N LYS A 137 22.82 -8.63 -10.84
CA LYS A 137 22.92 -10.09 -10.77
C LYS A 137 22.32 -10.80 -11.99
N LEU A 138 21.28 -10.23 -12.60
CA LEU A 138 20.75 -10.68 -13.89
C LEU A 138 21.62 -10.29 -15.08
N GLY A 139 22.75 -9.61 -14.89
CA GLY A 139 23.71 -9.23 -15.92
C GLY A 139 23.55 -7.84 -16.48
N ALA A 140 22.73 -6.99 -15.88
CA ALA A 140 22.59 -5.59 -16.32
C ALA A 140 23.77 -4.73 -15.85
N GLN A 141 24.11 -3.75 -16.68
CA GLN A 141 25.05 -2.68 -16.34
C GLN A 141 24.27 -1.55 -15.67
N PHE A 142 24.71 -1.15 -14.50
CA PHE A 142 24.14 -0.04 -13.74
C PHE A 142 24.95 1.24 -13.91
N ARG A 143 24.25 2.37 -14.06
CA ARG A 143 24.82 3.72 -14.10
C ARG A 143 24.01 4.66 -13.22
N TYR A 144 24.69 5.55 -12.52
CA TYR A 144 24.06 6.62 -11.76
C TYR A 144 24.67 7.96 -12.17
N ASN A 145 23.84 8.86 -12.68
CA ASN A 145 24.21 10.25 -12.92
C ASN A 145 23.93 11.05 -11.65
N GLN A 146 24.98 11.45 -10.94
CA GLN A 146 24.90 12.15 -9.67
C GLN A 146 24.35 13.57 -9.82
N GLU A 147 24.65 14.25 -10.93
CA GLU A 147 24.22 15.63 -11.17
C GLU A 147 22.71 15.71 -11.43
N GLU A 148 22.19 14.77 -12.20
CA GLU A 148 20.76 14.70 -12.55
C GLU A 148 19.95 13.84 -11.58
N HIS A 149 20.57 13.16 -10.61
CA HIS A 149 19.94 12.16 -9.75
C HIS A 149 19.14 11.12 -10.55
N PHE A 150 19.78 10.55 -11.59
CA PHE A 150 19.16 9.70 -12.57
C PHE A 150 19.83 8.32 -12.61
N TYR A 151 19.01 7.26 -12.53
CA TYR A 151 19.47 5.88 -12.55
C TYR A 151 19.23 5.28 -13.94
N GLY A 152 20.17 4.50 -14.43
CA GLY A 152 20.05 3.74 -15.66
C GLY A 152 20.52 2.31 -15.49
N VAL A 153 19.82 1.38 -16.14
CA VAL A 153 20.24 -0.02 -16.29
C VAL A 153 20.10 -0.44 -17.74
N GLU A 154 21.08 -1.16 -18.23
CA GLU A 154 21.13 -1.65 -19.60
C GLU A 154 21.65 -3.09 -19.63
N ALA A 155 21.05 -3.93 -20.45
CA ALA A 155 21.52 -5.28 -20.72
C ALA A 155 21.10 -5.71 -22.14
N PRO A 156 21.99 -6.20 -22.97
CA PRO A 156 21.60 -6.78 -24.27
C PRO A 156 20.76 -8.05 -24.09
N LYS A 157 20.97 -8.78 -23.01
CA LYS A 157 20.22 -9.97 -22.61
C LYS A 157 20.40 -10.21 -21.12
N LEU A 158 19.29 -10.48 -20.42
CA LEU A 158 19.30 -10.88 -19.02
C LEU A 158 19.55 -12.38 -18.90
N LYS A 159 20.23 -12.79 -17.83
CA LYS A 159 20.51 -14.20 -17.52
C LYS A 159 20.03 -14.51 -16.12
N GLY A 160 19.39 -15.68 -15.98
CA GLY A 160 18.95 -16.19 -14.69
C GLY A 160 20.10 -16.33 -13.69
N ALA A 161 19.84 -16.02 -12.43
CA ALA A 161 20.82 -16.05 -11.37
C ALA A 161 20.18 -16.44 -10.03
N TYR A 162 20.99 -17.00 -9.13
CA TYR A 162 20.61 -17.10 -7.72
C TYR A 162 20.91 -15.77 -7.02
N MET A 163 19.94 -15.30 -6.24
CA MET A 163 20.13 -14.12 -5.41
C MET A 163 19.48 -14.28 -4.05
N LEU A 164 20.21 -13.88 -3.01
CA LEU A 164 19.69 -13.63 -1.68
C LEU A 164 19.53 -12.11 -1.54
N LEU A 165 18.30 -11.66 -1.33
CA LEU A 165 18.03 -10.24 -1.10
C LEU A 165 18.43 -9.86 0.33
N ASP A 166 19.02 -8.69 0.49
CA ASP A 166 19.41 -8.11 1.79
C ASP A 166 18.20 -7.76 2.67
N GLU A 167 17.08 -7.43 2.03
CA GLU A 167 15.79 -7.20 2.69
C GLU A 167 14.63 -7.84 1.89
N ALA A 168 13.55 -8.20 2.58
CA ALA A 168 12.31 -8.64 1.93
C ALA A 168 11.56 -7.43 1.33
N SER A 169 12.19 -6.77 0.37
CA SER A 169 11.64 -5.59 -0.30
C SER A 169 10.54 -5.96 -1.24
N VAL A 170 9.32 -5.45 -1.01
CA VAL A 170 8.16 -5.70 -1.88
C VAL A 170 8.41 -5.20 -3.29
N THR A 171 8.77 -3.92 -3.43
CA THR A 171 9.00 -3.31 -4.74
C THR A 171 10.27 -3.85 -5.40
N GLY A 172 11.31 -4.14 -4.62
CA GLY A 172 12.54 -4.80 -5.11
C GLY A 172 12.24 -6.18 -5.69
N THR A 173 11.55 -7.03 -4.93
CA THR A 173 11.15 -8.37 -5.40
C THR A 173 10.30 -8.30 -6.66
N ALA A 174 9.27 -7.46 -6.68
CA ALA A 174 8.38 -7.33 -7.84
C ALA A 174 9.11 -6.84 -9.09
N ASN A 175 10.00 -5.89 -8.94
CA ASN A 175 10.75 -5.31 -10.06
C ASN A 175 11.78 -6.31 -10.63
N ILE A 176 12.51 -7.01 -9.75
CA ILE A 176 13.42 -8.09 -10.13
C ILE A 176 12.64 -9.24 -10.80
N LEU A 177 11.48 -9.62 -10.25
CA LEU A 177 10.62 -10.65 -10.80
C LEU A 177 10.20 -10.31 -12.24
N MET A 178 9.74 -9.07 -12.48
CA MET A 178 9.36 -8.60 -13.82
C MET A 178 10.54 -8.59 -14.81
N ALA A 179 11.78 -8.43 -14.33
CA ALA A 179 12.97 -8.59 -15.16
C ALA A 179 13.31 -10.07 -15.39
N ALA A 180 13.18 -10.90 -14.37
CA ALA A 180 13.56 -12.31 -14.39
C ALA A 180 12.68 -13.19 -15.30
N VAL A 181 11.39 -12.84 -15.48
CA VAL A 181 10.46 -13.65 -16.30
C VAL A 181 10.87 -13.77 -17.77
N MET A 182 11.73 -12.88 -18.25
CA MET A 182 12.30 -12.93 -19.61
C MET A 182 13.82 -13.15 -19.61
N ALA A 183 14.45 -13.43 -18.47
CA ALA A 183 15.86 -13.74 -18.39
C ALA A 183 16.15 -15.17 -18.86
N GLU A 184 17.25 -15.40 -19.59
CA GLU A 184 17.62 -16.75 -20.04
C GLU A 184 18.00 -17.67 -18.88
N GLY A 185 17.35 -18.82 -18.77
CA GLY A 185 17.59 -19.82 -17.73
C GLY A 185 16.72 -19.64 -16.49
N ILE A 186 17.24 -20.03 -15.33
CA ILE A 186 16.49 -20.04 -14.07
C ILE A 186 16.99 -18.95 -13.14
N THR A 187 16.07 -18.14 -12.61
CA THR A 187 16.34 -17.21 -11.53
C THR A 187 15.75 -17.73 -10.22
N THR A 188 16.54 -17.71 -9.15
CA THR A 188 16.09 -18.00 -7.79
C THR A 188 16.22 -16.74 -6.96
N ILE A 189 15.10 -16.27 -6.37
CA ILE A 189 15.08 -15.11 -5.49
C ILE A 189 14.77 -15.61 -4.09
N TYR A 190 15.76 -15.57 -3.18
CA TYR A 190 15.62 -15.93 -1.79
C TYR A 190 15.52 -14.67 -0.93
N ASN A 191 14.79 -14.73 0.17
CA ASN A 191 14.33 -13.60 0.97
C ASN A 191 13.43 -12.65 0.16
N ALA A 192 12.67 -13.22 -0.79
CA ALA A 192 11.65 -12.49 -1.54
C ALA A 192 10.52 -12.03 -0.62
N ALA A 193 9.95 -10.87 -0.90
CA ALA A 193 8.67 -10.49 -0.32
C ALA A 193 7.56 -11.43 -0.80
N CYS A 194 6.52 -11.62 0.01
CA CYS A 194 5.43 -12.56 -0.31
C CYS A 194 4.03 -12.01 0.05
N GLU A 195 3.88 -10.70 0.08
CA GLU A 195 2.61 -10.02 0.30
C GLU A 195 1.55 -10.43 -0.73
N PRO A 196 0.25 -10.38 -0.39
CA PRO A 196 -0.84 -10.77 -1.28
C PRO A 196 -0.77 -10.11 -2.66
N TYR A 197 -0.45 -8.82 -2.73
CA TYR A 197 -0.34 -8.09 -3.99
C TYR A 197 0.86 -8.54 -4.85
N LEU A 198 1.94 -9.04 -4.25
CA LEU A 198 3.04 -9.66 -4.99
C LEU A 198 2.66 -11.06 -5.51
N GLN A 199 1.89 -11.82 -4.71
CA GLN A 199 1.34 -13.10 -5.17
C GLN A 199 0.42 -12.88 -6.38
N GLN A 200 -0.36 -11.79 -6.41
CA GLN A 200 -1.20 -11.45 -7.55
C GLN A 200 -0.39 -11.05 -8.79
N LEU A 201 0.73 -10.34 -8.61
CA LEU A 201 1.66 -10.09 -9.72
C LEU A 201 2.19 -11.41 -10.30
N CYS A 202 2.63 -12.34 -9.46
CA CYS A 202 3.05 -13.67 -9.91
C CYS A 202 1.92 -14.40 -10.66
N ALA A 203 0.69 -14.33 -10.14
CA ALA A 203 -0.47 -14.97 -10.75
C ALA A 203 -0.81 -14.37 -12.13
N LEU A 204 -0.75 -13.03 -12.27
CA LEU A 204 -0.91 -12.38 -13.57
C LEU A 204 0.20 -12.79 -14.54
N LEU A 205 1.46 -12.71 -14.13
CA LEU A 205 2.59 -13.08 -14.99
C LEU A 205 2.51 -14.55 -15.45
N ASN A 206 2.09 -15.47 -14.57
CA ASN A 206 1.85 -16.85 -14.98
C ASN A 206 0.68 -16.99 -15.98
N LYS A 207 -0.40 -16.19 -15.85
CA LYS A 207 -1.45 -16.12 -16.87
C LYS A 207 -0.93 -15.56 -18.20
N MET A 208 0.05 -14.67 -18.15
CA MET A 208 0.73 -14.14 -19.35
C MET A 208 1.73 -15.13 -19.97
N GLY A 209 1.94 -16.30 -19.36
CA GLY A 209 2.83 -17.35 -19.87
C GLY A 209 4.18 -17.44 -19.15
N ALA A 210 4.43 -16.68 -18.09
CA ALA A 210 5.61 -16.85 -17.24
C ALA A 210 5.55 -18.18 -16.48
N LYS A 211 6.71 -18.62 -15.98
CA LYS A 211 6.86 -19.86 -15.21
C LYS A 211 7.44 -19.53 -13.84
N ILE A 212 6.57 -19.12 -12.92
CA ILE A 212 6.92 -18.75 -11.56
C ILE A 212 6.38 -19.79 -10.59
N SER A 213 7.22 -20.25 -9.67
CA SER A 213 6.88 -21.15 -8.57
C SER A 213 7.35 -20.60 -7.23
N GLY A 214 6.87 -21.20 -6.11
CA GLY A 214 7.14 -20.70 -4.76
C GLY A 214 6.29 -19.50 -4.34
N ILE A 215 5.21 -19.21 -5.07
CA ILE A 215 4.31 -18.08 -4.81
C ILE A 215 3.75 -18.16 -3.39
N GLY A 216 3.82 -17.05 -2.66
CA GLY A 216 3.39 -16.97 -1.25
C GLY A 216 4.45 -17.41 -0.25
N SER A 217 5.66 -17.74 -0.71
CA SER A 217 6.82 -18.00 0.12
C SER A 217 7.93 -16.96 -0.12
N ASN A 218 8.95 -16.98 0.73
CA ASN A 218 10.13 -16.12 0.57
C ASN A 218 11.18 -16.68 -0.39
N LEU A 219 10.86 -17.74 -1.12
CA LEU A 219 11.72 -18.36 -2.11
C LEU A 219 10.96 -18.50 -3.45
N LEU A 220 11.24 -17.63 -4.39
CA LEU A 220 10.67 -17.67 -5.72
C LEU A 220 11.65 -18.30 -6.71
N THR A 221 11.15 -19.14 -7.58
CA THR A 221 11.90 -19.67 -8.72
C THR A 221 11.18 -19.28 -10.01
N VAL A 222 11.93 -18.72 -10.94
CA VAL A 222 11.45 -18.19 -12.23
C VAL A 222 12.24 -18.86 -13.34
N GLU A 223 11.56 -19.60 -14.21
CA GLU A 223 12.13 -20.05 -15.49
C GLU A 223 11.79 -19.01 -16.55
N GLY A 224 12.79 -18.37 -17.13
CA GLY A 224 12.60 -17.32 -18.12
C GLY A 224 11.97 -17.82 -19.41
N VAL A 225 11.18 -16.96 -20.05
CA VAL A 225 10.51 -17.23 -21.33
C VAL A 225 10.89 -16.15 -22.36
N GLU A 226 10.79 -16.49 -23.65
CA GLU A 226 11.12 -15.54 -24.72
C GLU A 226 10.07 -14.44 -24.89
N THR A 227 8.79 -14.77 -24.69
CA THR A 227 7.65 -13.87 -24.89
C THR A 227 6.57 -14.11 -23.85
N LEU A 228 5.85 -13.05 -23.54
CA LEU A 228 4.65 -13.08 -22.71
C LEU A 228 3.44 -12.65 -23.56
N HIS A 229 2.26 -13.14 -23.17
CA HIS A 229 0.99 -12.94 -23.89
C HIS A 229 0.08 -11.98 -23.15
N GLY A 230 -1.00 -11.55 -23.80
CA GLY A 230 -2.08 -10.81 -23.17
C GLY A 230 -2.82 -11.66 -22.13
N ALA A 231 -3.37 -11.00 -21.11
CA ALA A 231 -4.15 -11.68 -20.06
C ALA A 231 -5.20 -10.74 -19.46
N SER A 232 -6.12 -11.33 -18.68
CA SER A 232 -7.07 -10.58 -17.87
C SER A 232 -6.85 -10.87 -16.39
N HIS A 233 -6.90 -9.79 -15.56
CA HIS A 233 -6.69 -9.87 -14.13
C HIS A 233 -7.65 -8.96 -13.36
N THR A 234 -8.15 -9.44 -12.24
CA THR A 234 -8.92 -8.63 -11.29
C THR A 234 -8.09 -8.46 -10.02
N MET A 235 -7.79 -7.22 -9.68
CA MET A 235 -7.01 -6.88 -8.49
C MET A 235 -7.78 -7.15 -7.20
N LEU A 236 -7.05 -7.47 -6.14
CA LEU A 236 -7.59 -7.64 -4.80
C LEU A 236 -8.23 -6.34 -4.26
N PRO A 237 -9.20 -6.44 -3.34
CA PRO A 237 -9.57 -5.33 -2.50
C PRO A 237 -8.39 -4.90 -1.63
N ASP A 238 -8.28 -3.60 -1.32
CA ASP A 238 -7.16 -3.07 -0.55
C ASP A 238 -7.26 -3.46 0.93
N MET A 239 -6.41 -4.38 1.37
CA MET A 239 -6.37 -4.84 2.76
C MET A 239 -6.06 -3.72 3.76
N ILE A 240 -5.38 -2.65 3.32
CA ILE A 240 -5.06 -1.51 4.17
C ILE A 240 -6.32 -0.65 4.37
N GLU A 241 -7.08 -0.47 3.32
CA GLU A 241 -8.36 0.22 3.42
C GLU A 241 -9.36 -0.59 4.27
N ILE A 242 -9.40 -1.92 4.12
CA ILE A 242 -10.20 -2.81 4.97
C ILE A 242 -9.87 -2.59 6.44
N GLY A 243 -8.59 -2.62 6.81
CA GLY A 243 -8.15 -2.34 8.19
C GLY A 243 -8.52 -0.93 8.66
N SER A 244 -8.53 0.06 7.75
CA SER A 244 -8.96 1.43 8.07
C SER A 244 -10.45 1.48 8.39
N TRP A 245 -11.31 0.78 7.64
CA TRP A 245 -12.74 0.67 7.91
C TRP A 245 -13.03 -0.05 9.24
N VAL A 246 -12.24 -1.08 9.56
CA VAL A 246 -12.33 -1.75 10.88
C VAL A 246 -12.03 -0.76 12.00
N GLY A 247 -10.96 0.01 11.88
CA GLY A 247 -10.58 1.05 12.85
C GLY A 247 -11.66 2.14 13.00
N MET A 248 -12.20 2.63 11.86
CA MET A 248 -13.28 3.63 11.84
C MET A 248 -14.54 3.12 12.56
N ALA A 249 -14.98 1.90 12.24
CA ALA A 249 -16.17 1.31 12.87
C ALA A 249 -15.97 1.12 14.39
N ALA A 250 -14.81 0.62 14.81
CA ALA A 250 -14.51 0.37 16.21
C ALA A 250 -14.50 1.66 17.04
N ILE A 251 -13.73 2.68 16.60
CA ILE A 251 -13.53 3.92 17.37
C ILE A 251 -14.79 4.80 17.45
N THR A 252 -15.68 4.68 16.46
CA THR A 252 -16.99 5.37 16.43
C THR A 252 -18.11 4.53 17.03
N GLN A 253 -17.80 3.36 17.60
CA GLN A 253 -18.78 2.42 18.15
C GLN A 253 -19.93 2.10 17.16
N SER A 254 -19.56 1.90 15.91
CA SER A 254 -20.47 1.74 14.78
C SER A 254 -20.64 0.29 14.39
N GLU A 255 -21.81 -0.03 13.83
CA GLU A 255 -22.08 -1.30 13.17
C GLU A 255 -21.81 -1.14 11.67
N LEU A 256 -20.90 -1.94 11.12
CA LEU A 256 -20.50 -1.84 9.73
C LEU A 256 -20.27 -3.21 9.09
N THR A 257 -20.69 -3.37 7.84
CA THR A 257 -20.34 -4.53 7.01
C THR A 257 -19.36 -4.11 5.92
N ILE A 258 -18.16 -4.73 5.87
CA ILE A 258 -17.19 -4.55 4.80
C ILE A 258 -17.37 -5.72 3.83
N LYS A 259 -17.74 -5.41 2.58
CA LYS A 259 -18.10 -6.38 1.53
C LYS A 259 -16.89 -6.87 0.75
N ASP A 260 -16.93 -8.15 0.32
CA ASP A 260 -15.99 -8.73 -0.67
C ASP A 260 -14.51 -8.47 -0.30
N VAL A 261 -14.12 -8.83 0.92
CA VAL A 261 -12.79 -8.51 1.48
C VAL A 261 -11.67 -9.43 1.01
N ASN A 262 -11.99 -10.53 0.35
CA ASN A 262 -11.08 -11.65 0.07
C ASN A 262 -10.39 -12.12 1.37
N TRP A 263 -11.19 -12.68 2.28
CA TRP A 263 -10.81 -13.02 3.65
C TRP A 263 -9.47 -13.76 3.74
N ASN A 264 -9.21 -14.70 2.83
CA ASN A 264 -8.00 -15.53 2.84
C ASN A 264 -6.70 -14.72 2.60
N MET A 265 -6.82 -13.52 2.04
CA MET A 265 -5.68 -12.64 1.75
C MET A 265 -5.44 -11.58 2.83
N LEU A 266 -6.19 -11.60 3.95
CA LEU A 266 -6.01 -10.62 5.03
C LEU A 266 -4.91 -10.98 6.02
N GLY A 267 -4.40 -12.23 6.00
CA GLY A 267 -3.32 -12.68 6.87
C GLY A 267 -3.60 -12.42 8.35
N GLN A 268 -2.67 -11.76 9.04
CA GLN A 268 -2.80 -11.47 10.48
C GLN A 268 -3.69 -10.27 10.81
N ILE A 269 -4.18 -9.50 9.84
CA ILE A 269 -4.95 -8.28 10.09
C ILE A 269 -6.14 -8.55 11.05
N PRO A 270 -7.02 -9.54 10.81
CA PRO A 270 -8.12 -9.81 11.72
C PRO A 270 -7.67 -10.22 13.13
N ALA A 271 -6.59 -10.98 13.23
CA ALA A 271 -6.08 -11.45 14.53
C ALA A 271 -5.52 -10.29 15.37
N VAL A 272 -4.83 -9.34 14.75
CA VAL A 272 -4.26 -8.18 15.44
C VAL A 272 -5.36 -7.22 15.94
N PHE A 273 -6.40 -6.96 15.14
CA PHE A 273 -7.55 -6.17 15.61
C PHE A 273 -8.28 -6.86 16.77
N ARG A 274 -8.43 -8.20 16.75
CA ARG A 274 -8.99 -8.94 17.89
C ARG A 274 -8.16 -8.78 19.16
N LYS A 275 -6.83 -8.67 19.08
CA LYS A 275 -5.97 -8.39 20.24
C LYS A 275 -6.23 -7.00 20.85
N LEU A 276 -6.71 -6.04 20.07
CA LEU A 276 -7.22 -4.78 20.60
C LEU A 276 -8.63 -4.91 21.20
N GLY A 277 -9.25 -6.09 21.15
CA GLY A 277 -10.60 -6.36 21.65
C GLY A 277 -11.71 -6.11 20.64
N ILE A 278 -11.37 -5.87 19.36
CA ILE A 278 -12.36 -5.59 18.32
C ILE A 278 -12.94 -6.89 17.78
N THR A 279 -14.26 -7.05 17.92
CA THR A 279 -14.99 -8.18 17.38
C THR A 279 -15.20 -8.01 15.89
N MET A 280 -14.87 -9.04 15.13
CA MET A 280 -15.11 -9.13 13.70
C MET A 280 -15.65 -10.52 13.38
N GLU A 281 -16.79 -10.57 12.70
CA GLU A 281 -17.43 -11.81 12.27
C GLU A 281 -17.26 -11.98 10.77
N GLN A 282 -16.72 -13.12 10.36
CA GLN A 282 -16.69 -13.47 8.94
C GLN A 282 -18.07 -13.95 8.50
N LYS A 283 -18.64 -13.30 7.48
CA LYS A 283 -19.94 -13.69 6.88
C LYS A 283 -19.73 -13.97 5.38
N GLY A 284 -19.33 -15.20 5.06
CA GLY A 284 -18.85 -15.53 3.71
C GLY A 284 -17.53 -14.82 3.41
N ASP A 285 -17.51 -13.98 2.39
CA ASP A 285 -16.37 -13.11 2.06
C ASP A 285 -16.50 -11.68 2.59
N ASP A 286 -17.47 -11.42 3.48
CA ASP A 286 -17.68 -10.14 4.13
C ASP A 286 -17.14 -10.15 5.57
N ILE A 287 -16.81 -8.97 6.11
CA ILE A 287 -16.57 -8.74 7.53
C ILE A 287 -17.75 -7.97 8.11
N TYR A 288 -18.38 -8.51 9.14
CA TYR A 288 -19.33 -7.80 9.95
C TYR A 288 -18.65 -7.34 11.26
N ILE A 289 -18.78 -6.08 11.58
CA ILE A 289 -18.25 -5.44 12.78
C ILE A 289 -19.47 -5.00 13.59
N PRO A 290 -19.78 -5.63 14.75
CA PRO A 290 -20.85 -5.19 15.61
C PRO A 290 -20.51 -3.87 16.29
N ALA A 291 -21.52 -3.11 16.68
CA ALA A 291 -21.31 -1.89 17.47
C ALA A 291 -20.69 -2.27 18.83
N HIS A 292 -19.54 -1.67 19.15
CA HIS A 292 -18.84 -1.88 20.41
C HIS A 292 -19.35 -0.91 21.47
N THR A 293 -20.65 -0.99 21.81
CA THR A 293 -21.32 -0.06 22.72
C THR A 293 -20.74 -0.05 24.13
N ASP A 294 -20.23 -1.20 24.58
CA ASP A 294 -19.54 -1.35 25.88
C ASP A 294 -18.03 -1.14 25.80
N GLY A 295 -17.55 -0.62 24.65
CA GLY A 295 -16.14 -0.45 24.35
C GLY A 295 -15.45 -1.76 23.95
N TYR A 296 -14.13 -1.72 23.85
CA TYR A 296 -13.28 -2.87 23.59
C TYR A 296 -12.00 -2.79 24.44
N ALA A 297 -11.42 -3.95 24.76
CA ALA A 297 -10.31 -4.05 25.69
C ALA A 297 -9.10 -4.76 25.07
N VAL A 298 -7.93 -4.18 25.25
CA VAL A 298 -6.65 -4.78 24.85
C VAL A 298 -6.48 -6.12 25.58
N GLN A 299 -6.11 -7.16 24.84
CA GLN A 299 -5.78 -8.47 25.36
C GLN A 299 -4.29 -8.54 25.66
N ASN A 300 -3.93 -8.61 26.93
CA ASN A 300 -2.54 -8.84 27.34
C ASN A 300 -2.04 -10.21 26.89
N TYR A 301 -0.72 -10.41 26.96
CA TYR A 301 -0.12 -11.72 26.74
C TYR A 301 -0.60 -12.73 27.81
N ILE A 302 -0.37 -14.01 27.57
CA ILE A 302 -0.83 -15.11 28.44
C ILE A 302 -0.29 -14.97 29.88
N ASP A 303 0.90 -14.39 30.04
CA ASP A 303 1.54 -14.11 31.32
C ASP A 303 1.10 -12.80 31.99
N GLY A 304 0.13 -12.08 31.36
CA GLY A 304 -0.37 -10.79 31.84
C GLY A 304 0.48 -9.59 31.44
N SER A 305 1.58 -9.78 30.72
CA SER A 305 2.41 -8.67 30.25
C SER A 305 1.71 -7.85 29.17
N ILE A 306 2.12 -6.58 29.04
CA ILE A 306 1.52 -5.60 28.12
C ILE A 306 1.69 -6.03 26.66
N LEU A 307 0.60 -5.99 25.90
CA LEU A 307 0.60 -6.30 24.48
C LEU A 307 1.55 -5.40 23.71
N THR A 308 2.37 -5.99 22.86
CA THR A 308 3.15 -5.28 21.85
C THR A 308 2.64 -5.63 20.47
N ILE A 309 2.27 -4.63 19.67
CA ILE A 309 1.95 -4.77 18.25
C ILE A 309 3.10 -4.20 17.45
N SER A 310 3.73 -5.02 16.61
CA SER A 310 4.85 -4.61 15.76
C SER A 310 4.62 -5.03 14.32
N ASP A 311 5.14 -4.24 13.38
CA ASP A 311 5.21 -4.61 11.98
C ASP A 311 6.33 -5.62 11.71
N ALA A 312 6.14 -6.39 10.66
CA ALA A 312 7.12 -7.31 10.13
C ALA A 312 6.81 -7.61 8.64
N PRO A 313 7.80 -8.09 7.86
CA PRO A 313 7.53 -8.63 6.53
C PRO A 313 6.41 -9.67 6.57
N TRP A 314 5.62 -9.72 5.51
CA TRP A 314 4.51 -10.67 5.40
C TRP A 314 4.99 -12.13 5.59
N PRO A 315 4.23 -13.00 6.30
CA PRO A 315 2.86 -12.81 6.80
C PRO A 315 2.76 -12.10 8.16
N GLY A 316 3.78 -11.37 8.58
CA GLY A 316 3.71 -10.49 9.74
C GLY A 316 2.75 -9.32 9.52
N MET A 317 2.59 -8.48 10.55
CA MET A 317 1.70 -7.33 10.45
C MET A 317 2.26 -6.25 9.52
N THR A 318 1.46 -5.84 8.54
CA THR A 318 1.87 -4.80 7.59
C THR A 318 2.13 -3.45 8.28
N PRO A 319 3.25 -2.77 7.95
CA PRO A 319 3.58 -1.46 8.54
C PRO A 319 2.54 -0.38 8.23
N ASP A 320 1.78 -0.52 7.14
CA ASP A 320 0.80 0.46 6.69
C ASP A 320 -0.44 0.54 7.61
N LEU A 321 -0.68 -0.44 8.47
CA LEU A 321 -1.80 -0.45 9.42
C LEU A 321 -1.40 -0.09 10.86
N LEU A 322 -0.11 0.08 11.18
CA LEU A 322 0.29 0.40 12.56
C LEU A 322 -0.29 1.73 13.05
N SER A 323 -0.35 2.74 12.18
CA SER A 323 -0.95 4.03 12.52
C SER A 323 -2.47 3.92 12.77
N ILE A 324 -3.16 3.04 12.04
CA ILE A 324 -4.58 2.76 12.23
C ILE A 324 -4.81 2.05 13.57
N LEU A 325 -4.00 1.02 13.87
CA LEU A 325 -4.06 0.30 15.14
C LEU A 325 -3.77 1.22 16.33
N LEU A 326 -2.78 2.14 16.17
CA LEU A 326 -2.42 3.11 17.19
C LEU A 326 -3.60 4.04 17.50
N VAL A 327 -4.21 4.67 16.50
CA VAL A 327 -5.34 5.56 16.70
C VAL A 327 -6.55 4.81 17.27
N THR A 328 -6.82 3.59 16.81
CA THR A 328 -7.91 2.76 17.32
C THR A 328 -7.69 2.41 18.80
N ALA A 329 -6.44 2.15 19.21
CA ALA A 329 -6.10 1.86 20.61
C ALA A 329 -6.36 3.04 21.56
N THR A 330 -6.44 4.29 21.06
CA THR A 330 -6.68 5.46 21.93
C THR A 330 -8.00 5.40 22.69
N GLN A 331 -8.99 4.65 22.21
CA GLN A 331 -10.28 4.46 22.87
C GLN A 331 -10.43 3.09 23.55
N ALA A 332 -9.49 2.18 23.39
CA ALA A 332 -9.52 0.87 24.05
C ALA A 332 -9.44 0.99 25.59
N ARG A 333 -9.85 -0.04 26.29
CA ARG A 333 -9.49 -0.23 27.69
C ARG A 333 -8.17 -0.98 27.79
N GLY A 334 -7.19 -0.42 28.50
CA GLY A 334 -5.86 -1.00 28.70
C GLY A 334 -4.77 -0.26 27.94
N GLU A 335 -3.58 -0.85 27.92
CA GLU A 335 -2.38 -0.30 27.32
C GLU A 335 -1.83 -1.20 26.23
N VAL A 336 -1.20 -0.60 25.23
CA VAL A 336 -0.50 -1.30 24.14
C VAL A 336 0.76 -0.55 23.73
N LEU A 337 1.83 -1.29 23.50
CA LEU A 337 3.05 -0.78 22.87
C LEU A 337 2.95 -0.99 21.35
N ILE A 338 2.99 0.09 20.60
CA ILE A 338 3.13 0.06 19.13
C ILE A 338 4.60 0.20 18.79
N HIS A 339 5.13 -0.76 18.04
CA HIS A 339 6.55 -0.80 17.68
C HIS A 339 6.72 -0.87 16.16
N GLN A 340 7.07 0.25 15.55
CA GLN A 340 7.38 0.40 14.13
C GLN A 340 8.82 -0.02 13.87
N LYS A 341 9.04 -1.18 13.25
CA LYS A 341 10.38 -1.74 12.98
C LYS A 341 10.91 -1.42 11.59
N MET A 342 10.01 -1.34 10.60
CA MET A 342 10.38 -1.32 9.19
C MET A 342 10.64 0.10 8.63
N PHE A 343 10.20 1.17 9.32
CA PHE A 343 10.36 2.55 8.86
C PHE A 343 10.80 3.47 10.00
N GLU A 344 11.56 4.52 9.66
CA GLU A 344 12.20 5.39 10.66
C GLU A 344 11.30 6.52 11.18
N SER A 345 10.24 6.91 10.45
CA SER A 345 9.56 8.19 10.72
C SER A 345 8.03 8.12 10.64
N ARG A 346 7.42 6.95 10.83
CA ARG A 346 5.96 6.81 10.71
C ARG A 346 5.16 7.23 11.94
N LEU A 347 5.79 7.41 13.11
CA LEU A 347 5.09 7.75 14.35
C LEU A 347 5.04 9.25 14.67
N PHE A 348 5.63 10.12 13.86
CA PHE A 348 5.64 11.57 14.15
C PHE A 348 4.25 12.25 14.15
N PHE A 349 3.25 11.65 13.51
CA PHE A 349 1.87 12.15 13.56
C PHE A 349 1.23 12.03 14.95
N VAL A 350 1.81 11.24 15.85
CA VAL A 350 1.32 10.99 17.22
C VAL A 350 1.19 12.28 18.01
N ASP A 351 2.04 13.29 17.76
CA ASP A 351 1.94 14.62 18.39
C ASP A 351 0.54 15.22 18.21
N LYS A 352 -0.07 15.02 17.02
CA LYS A 352 -1.43 15.52 16.76
C LYS A 352 -2.50 14.77 17.55
N LEU A 353 -2.32 13.50 17.79
CA LEU A 353 -3.21 12.73 18.67
C LEU A 353 -3.08 13.16 20.14
N ILE A 354 -1.86 13.50 20.59
CA ILE A 354 -1.60 14.05 21.92
C ILE A 354 -2.28 15.42 22.05
N ASP A 355 -2.18 16.29 21.03
CA ASP A 355 -2.90 17.58 20.98
C ASP A 355 -4.43 17.38 21.10
N MET A 356 -4.97 16.29 20.54
CA MET A 356 -6.38 15.90 20.68
C MET A 356 -6.72 15.32 22.06
N GLY A 357 -5.73 15.14 22.93
CA GLY A 357 -5.90 14.60 24.28
C GLY A 357 -5.68 13.10 24.41
N ALA A 358 -5.16 12.41 23.39
CA ALA A 358 -4.79 11.02 23.51
C ALA A 358 -3.67 10.81 24.54
N LYS A 359 -3.75 9.75 25.33
CA LYS A 359 -2.73 9.39 26.32
C LYS A 359 -1.68 8.51 25.66
N ILE A 360 -0.69 9.13 25.08
CA ILE A 360 0.39 8.44 24.36
C ILE A 360 1.74 8.92 24.88
N ILE A 361 2.65 7.97 25.10
CA ILE A 361 4.06 8.24 25.36
C ILE A 361 4.82 7.82 24.10
N LEU A 362 5.38 8.80 23.38
CA LEU A 362 6.31 8.53 22.29
C LEU A 362 7.67 8.24 22.91
N CYS A 363 8.03 6.94 22.99
CA CYS A 363 9.27 6.49 23.65
C CYS A 363 10.50 6.87 22.82
N ASP A 364 10.40 6.72 21.49
CA ASP A 364 11.40 7.07 20.49
C ASP A 364 10.72 7.10 19.10
N PRO A 365 11.45 7.36 17.99
CA PRO A 365 10.87 7.39 16.64
C PRO A 365 10.15 6.11 16.21
N HIS A 366 10.43 4.98 16.88
CA HIS A 366 9.94 3.66 16.51
C HIS A 366 8.88 3.10 17.47
N ARG A 367 8.75 3.64 18.70
CA ARG A 367 7.91 3.07 19.75
C ARG A 367 7.02 4.11 20.40
N ALA A 368 5.75 3.77 20.52
CA ALA A 368 4.76 4.56 21.22
C ALA A 368 3.91 3.66 22.13
N THR A 369 3.78 4.03 23.41
CA THR A 369 2.85 3.38 24.34
C THR A 369 1.55 4.17 24.35
N VAL A 370 0.44 3.49 24.05
CA VAL A 370 -0.91 4.05 24.05
C VAL A 370 -1.64 3.55 25.29
N MET A 371 -2.16 4.46 26.09
CA MET A 371 -3.09 4.19 27.19
C MET A 371 -4.47 4.62 26.76
N GLY A 372 -5.35 3.67 26.49
CA GLY A 372 -6.66 3.97 25.93
C GLY A 372 -7.60 4.64 26.94
N HIS A 373 -8.59 5.36 26.43
CA HIS A 373 -9.55 6.14 27.22
C HIS A 373 -10.71 5.32 27.79
N ASP A 374 -10.88 4.05 27.36
CA ASP A 374 -12.02 3.19 27.74
C ASP A 374 -13.38 3.86 27.44
N PHE A 375 -13.43 4.67 26.39
CA PHE A 375 -14.58 5.53 26.03
C PHE A 375 -15.08 6.45 27.16
N LYS A 376 -14.33 6.60 28.26
CA LYS A 376 -14.68 7.49 29.38
C LYS A 376 -14.41 8.96 29.07
N SER A 377 -13.57 9.22 28.08
CA SER A 377 -13.33 10.56 27.53
C SER A 377 -13.12 10.47 26.03
N SER A 378 -13.60 11.47 25.30
CA SER A 378 -13.43 11.59 23.86
C SER A 378 -12.17 12.39 23.51
N LEU A 379 -11.62 12.13 22.35
CA LEU A 379 -10.64 13.04 21.73
C LEU A 379 -11.30 14.40 21.47
N LYS A 380 -10.51 15.47 21.49
CA LYS A 380 -10.96 16.84 21.23
C LYS A 380 -10.71 17.18 19.76
N ALA A 381 -11.66 17.85 19.15
CA ALA A 381 -11.50 18.37 17.80
C ALA A 381 -10.35 19.39 17.73
N THR A 382 -9.60 19.35 16.64
CA THR A 382 -8.47 20.26 16.40
C THR A 382 -8.23 20.48 14.91
N THR A 383 -7.33 21.42 14.58
CA THR A 383 -6.85 21.64 13.21
C THR A 383 -5.54 20.88 13.00
N MET A 384 -5.48 20.10 11.93
CA MET A 384 -4.36 19.21 11.62
C MET A 384 -3.93 19.36 10.16
N VAL A 385 -2.75 18.88 9.83
CA VAL A 385 -2.23 18.78 8.47
C VAL A 385 -1.90 17.31 8.20
N SER A 386 -2.38 16.77 7.10
CA SER A 386 -2.04 15.40 6.67
C SER A 386 -0.58 15.34 6.21
N PRO A 387 0.31 14.61 6.89
CA PRO A 387 1.73 14.55 6.50
C PRO A 387 1.99 13.56 5.38
N ASP A 388 1.24 12.47 5.34
CA ASP A 388 1.32 11.39 4.37
C ASP A 388 -0.03 10.64 4.29
N ILE A 389 -0.12 9.61 3.45
CA ILE A 389 -1.35 8.83 3.22
C ILE A 389 -1.87 8.18 4.51
N ARG A 390 -1.00 7.48 5.24
CA ARG A 390 -1.40 6.60 6.35
C ARG A 390 -1.63 7.38 7.65
N ALA A 391 -0.75 8.32 7.94
CA ALA A 391 -0.97 9.26 9.03
C ALA A 391 -2.21 10.13 8.79
N GLY A 392 -2.42 10.58 7.55
CA GLY A 392 -3.59 11.38 7.18
C GLY A 392 -4.92 10.66 7.46
N VAL A 393 -5.05 9.39 7.06
CA VAL A 393 -6.26 8.61 7.35
C VAL A 393 -6.37 8.28 8.84
N SER A 394 -5.27 8.11 9.56
CA SER A 394 -5.31 7.93 11.03
C SER A 394 -5.82 9.18 11.74
N LEU A 395 -5.42 10.37 11.29
CA LEU A 395 -5.97 11.64 11.79
C LEU A 395 -7.46 11.80 11.42
N LEU A 396 -7.88 11.33 10.26
CA LEU A 396 -9.30 11.29 9.87
C LEU A 396 -10.10 10.37 10.81
N ILE A 397 -9.58 9.18 11.13
CA ILE A 397 -10.20 8.24 12.09
C ILE A 397 -10.32 8.89 13.48
N ALA A 398 -9.27 9.59 13.95
CA ALA A 398 -9.33 10.33 15.20
C ALA A 398 -10.39 11.43 15.16
N ALA A 399 -10.48 12.19 14.06
CA ALA A 399 -11.47 13.25 13.88
C ALA A 399 -12.91 12.73 13.90
N LEU A 400 -13.19 11.55 13.31
CA LEU A 400 -14.52 10.93 13.33
C LEU A 400 -14.99 10.57 14.75
N SER A 401 -14.06 10.27 15.67
CA SER A 401 -14.37 9.93 17.08
C SER A 401 -14.29 11.15 18.02
N ALA A 402 -13.78 12.29 17.56
CA ALA A 402 -13.55 13.44 18.40
C ALA A 402 -14.86 14.16 18.76
N ASN A 403 -14.84 14.88 19.89
CA ASN A 403 -15.92 15.79 20.24
C ASN A 403 -15.71 17.15 19.58
N GLY A 404 -16.64 17.54 18.71
CA GLY A 404 -16.61 18.81 17.95
C GLY A 404 -16.17 18.65 16.50
N THR A 405 -15.81 19.76 15.84
CA THR A 405 -15.46 19.80 14.41
C THR A 405 -13.96 19.95 14.22
N SER A 406 -13.33 18.92 13.67
CA SER A 406 -11.91 18.94 13.28
C SER A 406 -11.73 19.44 11.84
N THR A 407 -10.56 20.04 11.59
CA THR A 407 -10.14 20.46 10.25
C THR A 407 -8.85 19.75 9.87
N ILE A 408 -8.81 19.10 8.70
CA ILE A 408 -7.61 18.45 8.19
C ILE A 408 -7.23 19.10 6.86
N HIS A 409 -6.07 19.73 6.81
CA HIS A 409 -5.49 20.32 5.60
C HIS A 409 -4.61 19.31 4.84
N ASN A 410 -4.28 19.63 3.57
CA ASN A 410 -3.42 18.81 2.71
C ASN A 410 -3.98 17.38 2.48
N ILE A 411 -5.29 17.32 2.25
CA ILE A 411 -6.02 16.04 2.06
C ILE A 411 -5.64 15.32 0.79
N GLU A 412 -4.97 15.98 -0.14
CA GLU A 412 -4.38 15.37 -1.33
C GLU A 412 -3.45 14.19 -0.97
N GLN A 413 -2.84 14.23 0.23
CA GLN A 413 -2.07 13.09 0.73
C GLN A 413 -2.97 11.86 0.96
N ILE A 414 -4.19 12.07 1.48
CA ILE A 414 -5.17 10.98 1.67
C ILE A 414 -5.65 10.47 0.31
N ASP A 415 -5.97 11.38 -0.63
CA ASP A 415 -6.45 11.06 -1.99
C ASP A 415 -5.43 10.26 -2.83
N ARG A 416 -4.15 10.29 -2.46
CA ARG A 416 -3.12 9.43 -3.06
C ARG A 416 -3.34 7.95 -2.81
N GLY A 417 -4.11 7.60 -1.77
CA GLY A 417 -4.28 6.21 -1.34
C GLY A 417 -5.72 5.77 -1.06
N TYR A 418 -6.68 6.68 -1.02
CA TYR A 418 -8.08 6.41 -0.72
C TYR A 418 -9.01 7.09 -1.74
N GLU A 419 -9.78 6.27 -2.45
CA GLU A 419 -10.72 6.74 -3.48
C GLU A 419 -11.94 7.41 -2.83
N ASN A 420 -12.16 8.72 -3.09
CA ASN A 420 -13.34 9.49 -2.67
C ASN A 420 -13.78 9.18 -1.23
N ILE A 421 -12.82 9.16 -0.31
CA ILE A 421 -13.05 8.70 1.08
C ILE A 421 -14.15 9.51 1.78
N ASP A 422 -14.25 10.80 1.51
CA ASP A 422 -15.28 11.68 2.08
C ASP A 422 -16.69 11.35 1.58
N GLU A 423 -16.87 11.07 0.29
CA GLU A 423 -18.16 10.65 -0.27
C GLU A 423 -18.60 9.30 0.28
N ARG A 424 -17.66 8.37 0.36
CA ARG A 424 -17.90 7.02 0.88
C ARG A 424 -18.22 7.05 2.38
N LEU A 425 -17.56 7.91 3.16
CA LEU A 425 -17.88 8.15 4.57
C LEU A 425 -19.27 8.77 4.73
N ARG A 426 -19.62 9.79 3.91
CA ARG A 426 -20.98 10.35 3.94
C ARG A 426 -22.06 9.32 3.64
N SER A 427 -21.80 8.40 2.71
CA SER A 427 -22.76 7.36 2.34
C SER A 427 -23.11 6.39 3.49
N ILE A 428 -22.27 6.31 4.50
CA ILE A 428 -22.47 5.48 5.70
C ILE A 428 -22.71 6.31 6.97
N GLY A 429 -23.00 7.62 6.85
CA GLY A 429 -23.48 8.47 7.94
C GLY A 429 -22.45 9.39 8.58
N ALA A 430 -21.23 9.50 8.08
CA ALA A 430 -20.27 10.47 8.58
C ALA A 430 -20.63 11.91 8.16
N HIS A 431 -20.37 12.86 9.04
CA HIS A 431 -20.49 14.30 8.77
C HIS A 431 -19.13 14.87 8.35
N ILE A 432 -18.85 14.82 7.08
CA ILE A 432 -17.58 15.28 6.48
C ILE A 432 -17.83 16.14 5.25
N VAL A 433 -17.14 17.26 5.13
CA VAL A 433 -17.22 18.20 4.00
C VAL A 433 -15.83 18.42 3.44
N ARG A 434 -15.71 18.35 2.12
CA ARG A 434 -14.50 18.72 1.37
C ARG A 434 -14.62 20.20 0.93
N LEU A 435 -13.57 21.00 1.25
CA LEU A 435 -13.45 22.43 0.93
C LEU A 435 -12.26 22.68 0.01
#